data_6ebc96ef15fb2720b06868bfba1956c1
#
_entry.id   6ebc96ef15fb2720b06868bfba1956c1
#
_cell.length_a   1.000
_cell.length_b   1.000
_cell.length_c   1.000
_cell.angle_alpha   90.00
_cell.angle_beta   90.00
_cell.angle_gamma   90.00
#
_symmetry.space_group_name_H-M   'P 1'
#
loop_
_entity.id
_entity.type
_entity.pdbx_description
1 polymer ?
#
loop_
_entity_poly.entity_id
_entity_poly.type
_entity_poly.pdbx_seq_one_letter_code
_entity_poly.pdbx_strand_id
1 'polypeptide(L)'
;MRGFLKLNNMKKFLLIVTIFLAFVGLAFTISIKQSQNADIILTNNGLSSSYCVYQPKLKLKIRKLLQYLDKNCKSSKLQVQLKSKYDADEILVWANYNIKGQPVIGDNSRYFNKAEFQGNVTFAVISAHTPLANIVTSQNNRYLKYEGQYISIIGQLKANDQSEIQQSAYYLTTGIQQQTGNNNLNNYKIIIDGLNKKQAKKVGHFLKAKAIWVNFAQTYNLKHRINPTKKLVFGIICILFIWGISAMIAYNCNVNRRNLAMKKGKHSMIVNILQFNIINFIMICIIYFIVPMVWFYSNSSAVLKLFIFIFIIQSAIYDGIIFVRPKRRQ
;
A
#
# COMPACT_ATOMS: atom_id res chain seq x y z
N MET A 1 -47.31 15.44 -24.29
CA MET A 1 -45.92 15.15 -24.74
C MET A 1 -44.83 15.77 -23.89
N ARG A 2 -44.89 17.00 -23.37
CA ARG A 2 -43.84 17.62 -22.52
C ARG A 2 -43.58 16.90 -21.19
N GLY A 3 -44.60 16.29 -20.56
CA GLY A 3 -44.41 15.55 -19.29
C GLY A 3 -43.63 14.24 -19.41
N PHE A 4 -43.79 13.52 -20.55
CA PHE A 4 -43.09 12.25 -20.79
C PHE A 4 -41.57 12.43 -21.07
N LEU A 5 -41.20 13.54 -21.73
CA LEU A 5 -39.79 13.92 -21.92
C LEU A 5 -39.10 14.32 -20.60
N LYS A 6 -39.84 15.02 -19.72
CA LYS A 6 -39.33 15.46 -18.42
C LYS A 6 -39.06 14.27 -17.46
N LEU A 7 -39.95 13.27 -17.47
CA LEU A 7 -39.80 12.05 -16.67
C LEU A 7 -38.62 11.19 -17.14
N ASN A 8 -38.36 11.13 -18.44
CA ASN A 8 -37.25 10.39 -19.03
C ASN A 8 -35.88 11.05 -18.69
N ASN A 9 -35.83 12.38 -18.63
CA ASN A 9 -34.62 13.11 -18.25
C ASN A 9 -34.34 12.97 -16.75
N MET A 10 -35.35 12.99 -15.88
CA MET A 10 -35.18 12.70 -14.44
C MET A 10 -34.65 11.28 -14.19
N LYS A 11 -35.18 10.27 -14.90
CA LYS A 11 -34.68 8.88 -14.78
C LYS A 11 -33.21 8.77 -15.20
N LYS A 12 -32.82 9.40 -16.31
CA LYS A 12 -31.40 9.44 -16.73
C LYS A 12 -30.51 10.12 -15.72
N PHE A 13 -30.93 11.25 -15.19
CA PHE A 13 -30.21 11.97 -14.15
C PHE A 13 -30.01 11.09 -12.90
N LEU A 14 -31.06 10.41 -12.43
CA LEU A 14 -31.03 9.54 -11.29
C LEU A 14 -30.03 8.35 -11.51
N LEU A 15 -30.00 7.77 -12.70
CA LEU A 15 -29.06 6.71 -13.06
C LEU A 15 -27.61 7.22 -13.08
N ILE A 16 -27.36 8.43 -13.57
CA ILE A 16 -26.02 9.06 -13.53
C ILE A 16 -25.57 9.31 -12.08
N VAL A 17 -26.47 9.82 -11.23
CA VAL A 17 -26.19 10.00 -9.79
C VAL A 17 -25.86 8.65 -9.13
N THR A 18 -26.55 7.58 -9.49
CA THR A 18 -26.26 6.24 -8.95
C THR A 18 -24.87 5.75 -9.40
N ILE A 19 -24.45 6.01 -10.63
CA ILE A 19 -23.07 5.72 -11.08
C ILE A 19 -22.05 6.51 -10.24
N PHE A 20 -22.32 7.81 -10.02
CA PHE A 20 -21.46 8.65 -9.18
C PHE A 20 -21.31 8.07 -7.77
N LEU A 21 -22.42 7.72 -7.11
CA LEU A 21 -22.40 7.11 -5.78
C LEU A 21 -21.64 5.76 -5.77
N ALA A 22 -21.75 4.96 -6.82
CA ALA A 22 -21.01 3.70 -6.92
C ALA A 22 -19.49 3.93 -7.07
N PHE A 23 -19.05 4.94 -7.81
CA PHE A 23 -17.65 5.35 -7.87
C PHE A 23 -17.13 5.87 -6.52
N VAL A 24 -17.94 6.66 -5.79
CA VAL A 24 -17.60 7.12 -4.44
C VAL A 24 -17.48 5.93 -3.49
N GLY A 25 -18.40 4.97 -3.53
CA GLY A 25 -18.34 3.75 -2.72
C GLY A 25 -17.09 2.90 -3.04
N LEU A 26 -16.70 2.81 -4.30
CA LEU A 26 -15.48 2.14 -4.71
C LEU A 26 -14.24 2.87 -4.18
N ALA A 27 -14.18 4.19 -4.33
CA ALA A 27 -13.11 5.03 -3.80
C ALA A 27 -12.95 4.86 -2.28
N PHE A 28 -14.05 4.87 -1.54
CA PHE A 28 -14.08 4.62 -0.09
C PHE A 28 -13.51 3.24 0.26
N THR A 29 -13.90 2.20 -0.46
CA THR A 29 -13.40 0.84 -0.25
C THR A 29 -11.88 0.74 -0.42
N ILE A 30 -11.35 1.42 -1.46
CA ILE A 30 -9.91 1.46 -1.73
C ILE A 30 -9.18 2.21 -0.62
N SER A 31 -9.71 3.36 -0.19
CA SER A 31 -9.16 4.15 0.91
C SER A 31 -9.03 3.32 2.18
N ILE A 32 -10.09 2.66 2.60
CA ILE A 32 -10.07 1.79 3.79
C ILE A 32 -9.00 0.69 3.66
N LYS A 33 -8.89 0.06 2.49
CA LYS A 33 -7.87 -0.97 2.27
C LYS A 33 -6.46 -0.41 2.36
N GLN A 34 -6.21 0.78 1.81
CA GLN A 34 -4.89 1.42 1.86
C GLN A 34 -4.55 1.89 3.27
N SER A 35 -5.51 2.45 4.01
CA SER A 35 -5.35 2.81 5.43
C SER A 35 -4.98 1.58 6.27
N GLN A 36 -5.70 0.47 6.11
CA GLN A 36 -5.39 -0.77 6.83
C GLN A 36 -3.99 -1.32 6.50
N ASN A 37 -3.57 -1.24 5.24
CA ASN A 37 -2.21 -1.64 4.88
C ASN A 37 -1.17 -0.73 5.53
N ALA A 38 -1.43 0.56 5.63
CA ALA A 38 -0.56 1.50 6.34
C ALA A 38 -0.50 1.17 7.84
N ASP A 39 -1.64 0.89 8.47
CA ASP A 39 -1.71 0.50 9.88
C ASP A 39 -0.95 -0.82 10.14
N ILE A 40 -1.06 -1.80 9.24
CA ILE A 40 -0.30 -3.05 9.31
C ILE A 40 1.21 -2.78 9.29
N ILE A 41 1.68 -1.91 8.39
CA ILE A 41 3.11 -1.57 8.29
C ILE A 41 3.58 -0.84 9.54
N LEU A 42 2.80 0.11 10.04
CA LEU A 42 3.12 0.87 11.24
C LEU A 42 3.18 -0.04 12.49
N THR A 43 2.17 -0.90 12.66
CA THR A 43 2.09 -1.82 13.80
C THR A 43 3.18 -2.91 13.75
N ASN A 44 3.67 -3.23 12.55
CA ASN A 44 4.68 -4.26 12.31
C ASN A 44 6.11 -3.69 12.21
N ASN A 45 6.39 -2.56 12.82
CA ASN A 45 7.72 -1.92 12.83
C ASN A 45 8.31 -1.70 11.41
N GLY A 46 7.48 -1.31 10.45
CA GLY A 46 7.91 -1.03 9.08
C GLY A 46 8.05 -2.26 8.18
N LEU A 47 7.75 -3.47 8.69
CA LEU A 47 7.71 -4.68 7.88
C LEU A 47 6.38 -4.78 7.12
N SER A 48 6.41 -5.47 6.00
CA SER A 48 5.20 -5.70 5.20
C SER A 48 4.24 -6.70 5.86
N SER A 49 3.15 -6.99 5.17
CA SER A 49 2.10 -7.91 5.63
C SER A 49 2.56 -9.36 5.81
N SER A 50 3.69 -9.74 5.23
CA SER A 50 4.25 -11.10 5.35
C SER A 50 5.76 -11.07 5.23
N TYR A 51 6.42 -11.85 6.07
CA TYR A 51 7.88 -11.93 6.14
C TYR A 51 8.34 -13.32 6.55
N CYS A 52 9.65 -13.59 6.41
CA CYS A 52 10.28 -14.82 6.85
C CYS A 52 11.07 -14.62 8.12
N VAL A 53 10.97 -15.59 9.03
CA VAL A 53 11.72 -15.63 10.28
C VAL A 53 12.69 -16.81 10.24
N TYR A 54 13.93 -16.57 10.69
CA TYR A 54 14.99 -17.58 10.82
C TYR A 54 15.61 -17.54 12.20
N GLN A 55 16.00 -18.71 12.71
CA GLN A 55 16.74 -18.85 13.96
C GLN A 55 18.00 -19.67 13.70
N PRO A 56 19.08 -19.07 13.19
CA PRO A 56 20.30 -19.78 12.88
C PRO A 56 21.01 -20.22 14.16
N LYS A 57 21.61 -21.41 14.08
CA LYS A 57 22.49 -21.93 15.14
C LYS A 57 23.97 -21.69 14.81
N LEU A 58 24.27 -21.25 13.60
CA LEU A 58 25.62 -21.06 13.09
C LEU A 58 26.24 -19.77 13.65
N LYS A 59 27.50 -19.84 14.04
CA LYS A 59 28.33 -18.66 14.36
C LYS A 59 28.79 -17.97 13.08
N LEU A 60 27.86 -17.36 12.36
CA LEU A 60 28.10 -16.59 11.14
C LEU A 60 27.96 -15.09 11.47
N LYS A 61 28.82 -14.25 10.88
CA LYS A 61 28.72 -12.80 11.08
C LYS A 61 27.56 -12.19 10.27
N ILE A 62 26.90 -11.15 10.81
CA ILE A 62 25.80 -10.42 10.17
C ILE A 62 26.23 -9.95 8.77
N ARG A 63 27.41 -9.35 8.63
CA ARG A 63 27.96 -8.89 7.35
C ARG A 63 27.92 -9.96 6.26
N LYS A 64 28.23 -11.22 6.55
CA LYS A 64 28.20 -12.30 5.56
C LYS A 64 26.79 -12.61 5.06
N LEU A 65 25.78 -12.55 5.95
CA LEU A 65 24.38 -12.69 5.53
C LEU A 65 23.96 -11.56 4.59
N LEU A 66 24.28 -10.31 4.95
CA LEU A 66 23.85 -9.15 4.18
C LEU A 66 24.54 -9.11 2.80
N GLN A 67 25.81 -9.46 2.71
CA GLN A 67 26.52 -9.65 1.45
C GLN A 67 25.90 -10.76 0.59
N TYR A 68 25.49 -11.87 1.22
CA TYR A 68 24.78 -12.95 0.52
C TYR A 68 23.44 -12.47 -0.05
N LEU A 69 22.66 -11.72 0.72
CA LEU A 69 21.37 -11.17 0.29
C LEU A 69 21.55 -10.16 -0.85
N ASP A 70 22.51 -9.25 -0.73
CA ASP A 70 22.79 -8.25 -1.75
C ASP A 70 23.24 -8.88 -3.07
N LYS A 71 24.03 -9.96 -3.02
CA LYS A 71 24.49 -10.69 -4.22
C LYS A 71 23.37 -11.50 -4.87
N ASN A 72 22.56 -12.22 -4.10
CA ASN A 72 21.62 -13.25 -4.61
C ASN A 72 20.17 -12.78 -4.75
N CYS A 73 19.82 -11.62 -4.17
CA CYS A 73 18.45 -11.11 -4.13
C CYS A 73 18.33 -9.66 -4.60
N LYS A 74 19.22 -9.20 -5.50
CA LYS A 74 19.30 -7.79 -5.97
C LYS A 74 18.00 -7.22 -6.53
N SER A 75 17.17 -8.04 -7.15
CA SER A 75 15.90 -7.62 -7.76
C SER A 75 14.77 -7.38 -6.77
N SER A 76 14.94 -7.78 -5.53
CA SER A 76 13.92 -7.65 -4.47
C SER A 76 14.24 -6.45 -3.57
N LYS A 77 13.20 -5.73 -3.16
CA LYS A 77 13.31 -4.76 -2.05
C LYS A 77 13.31 -5.54 -0.75
N LEU A 78 14.48 -5.62 -0.12
CA LEU A 78 14.69 -6.39 1.10
C LEU A 78 14.87 -5.49 2.29
N GLN A 79 14.22 -5.83 3.38
CA GLN A 79 14.46 -5.31 4.72
C GLN A 79 14.79 -6.45 5.66
N VAL A 80 15.83 -6.29 6.46
CA VAL A 80 16.26 -7.25 7.48
C VAL A 80 16.17 -6.57 8.84
N GLN A 81 15.52 -7.22 9.77
CA GLN A 81 15.52 -6.85 11.18
C GLN A 81 16.09 -8.02 11.98
N LEU A 82 17.07 -7.72 12.81
CA LEU A 82 17.74 -8.68 13.67
C LEU A 82 17.40 -8.31 15.11
N LYS A 83 16.49 -9.08 15.72
CA LYS A 83 16.10 -8.90 17.12
C LYS A 83 17.07 -9.65 18.01
N SER A 84 17.73 -8.96 18.92
CA SER A 84 18.62 -9.55 19.88
C SER A 84 17.87 -10.56 20.76
N LYS A 85 18.53 -11.66 21.12
CA LYS A 85 18.00 -12.65 22.08
C LYS A 85 18.31 -12.30 23.53
N TYR A 86 19.29 -11.42 23.73
CA TYR A 86 19.81 -11.04 25.05
C TYR A 86 19.33 -9.65 25.47
N ASP A 87 19.08 -8.77 24.50
CA ASP A 87 18.54 -7.42 24.71
C ASP A 87 17.25 -7.27 23.91
N ALA A 88 16.13 -7.24 24.62
CA ALA A 88 14.81 -7.11 24.00
C ALA A 88 14.59 -5.73 23.35
N ASP A 89 15.39 -4.74 23.80
CA ASP A 89 15.27 -3.34 23.36
C ASP A 89 16.06 -3.07 22.07
N GLU A 90 16.96 -3.99 21.67
CA GLU A 90 17.82 -3.83 20.50
C GLU A 90 17.22 -4.46 19.24
N ILE A 91 17.15 -3.67 18.18
CA ILE A 91 16.90 -4.16 16.81
C ILE A 91 17.96 -3.61 15.87
N LEU A 92 18.72 -4.49 15.22
CA LEU A 92 19.59 -4.09 14.12
C LEU A 92 18.79 -4.12 12.80
N VAL A 93 18.90 -3.06 12.00
CA VAL A 93 18.16 -2.88 10.76
C VAL A 93 19.08 -2.75 9.57
N TRP A 94 18.73 -3.39 8.47
CA TRP A 94 19.36 -3.23 7.16
C TRP A 94 18.30 -3.26 6.06
N ALA A 95 18.52 -2.45 5.01
CA ALA A 95 17.70 -2.53 3.81
C ALA A 95 18.50 -2.14 2.56
N ASN A 96 18.10 -2.67 1.40
CA ASN A 96 18.69 -2.29 0.12
C ASN A 96 17.92 -1.16 -0.59
N TYR A 97 16.97 -0.54 0.11
CA TYR A 97 16.14 0.56 -0.36
C TYR A 97 15.87 1.56 0.78
N ASN A 98 15.31 2.72 0.45
CA ASN A 98 14.88 3.70 1.46
C ASN A 98 13.61 3.21 2.16
N ILE A 99 13.69 2.92 3.45
CA ILE A 99 12.54 2.46 4.25
C ILE A 99 11.58 3.63 4.39
N LYS A 100 10.31 3.41 4.04
CA LYS A 100 9.24 4.40 4.13
C LYS A 100 8.25 4.02 5.25
N GLY A 101 7.58 5.03 5.79
CA GLY A 101 6.38 4.82 6.59
C GLY A 101 6.58 4.68 8.09
N GLN A 102 7.78 4.93 8.62
CA GLN A 102 7.95 5.07 10.07
C GLN A 102 7.76 6.54 10.47
N PRO A 103 6.73 6.86 11.27
CA PRO A 103 6.52 8.22 11.75
C PRO A 103 7.60 8.59 12.76
N VAL A 104 8.23 9.73 12.55
CA VAL A 104 9.25 10.29 13.44
C VAL A 104 8.76 11.61 14.04
N ILE A 105 9.31 11.98 15.19
CA ILE A 105 9.00 13.22 15.90
C ILE A 105 10.14 14.22 15.68
N GLY A 106 9.79 15.48 15.41
CA GLY A 106 10.73 16.60 15.26
C GLY A 106 11.14 16.86 13.82
N ASP A 107 11.36 18.13 13.50
CA ASP A 107 11.58 18.62 12.12
C ASP A 107 12.85 18.06 11.47
N ASN A 108 13.89 17.77 12.27
CA ASN A 108 15.14 17.19 11.80
C ASN A 108 15.23 15.67 12.00
N SER A 109 14.16 15.04 12.47
CA SER A 109 14.12 13.60 12.70
C SER A 109 13.75 12.86 11.43
N ARG A 110 14.46 11.77 11.15
CA ARG A 110 14.16 10.88 10.03
C ARG A 110 14.43 9.43 10.35
N TYR A 111 13.86 8.54 9.60
CA TYR A 111 14.21 7.13 9.63
C TYR A 111 15.39 6.83 8.69
N PHE A 112 15.86 5.60 8.68
CA PHE A 112 17.04 5.18 7.91
C PHE A 112 16.87 5.28 6.39
N ASN A 113 17.91 5.79 5.74
CA ASN A 113 18.10 5.79 4.30
C ASN A 113 18.97 4.62 3.85
N LYS A 114 18.91 4.25 2.57
CA LYS A 114 19.79 3.26 1.96
C LYS A 114 21.28 3.56 2.15
N ALA A 115 21.69 4.81 2.05
CA ALA A 115 23.09 5.23 2.18
C ALA A 115 23.69 4.89 3.57
N GLU A 116 22.89 4.93 4.64
CA GLU A 116 23.34 4.63 6.00
C GLU A 116 23.63 3.15 6.21
N PHE A 117 22.97 2.28 5.45
CA PHE A 117 23.28 0.83 5.47
C PHE A 117 24.54 0.48 4.71
N GLN A 118 25.03 1.38 3.85
CA GLN A 118 26.23 1.22 3.04
C GLN A 118 27.45 1.97 3.63
N GLY A 119 27.21 2.84 4.62
CA GLY A 119 28.25 3.60 5.31
C GLY A 119 28.93 2.79 6.40
N ASN A 120 30.12 3.26 6.84
CA ASN A 120 30.87 2.64 7.93
C ASN A 120 30.40 3.07 9.32
N VAL A 121 29.60 4.15 9.40
CA VAL A 121 29.10 4.72 10.63
C VAL A 121 27.76 4.08 11.00
N THR A 122 27.63 3.71 12.27
CA THR A 122 26.36 3.23 12.82
C THR A 122 25.52 4.43 13.24
N PHE A 123 24.24 4.42 12.87
CA PHE A 123 23.25 5.40 13.27
C PHE A 123 22.16 4.74 14.11
N ALA A 124 21.56 5.54 15.00
CA ALA A 124 20.47 5.10 15.85
C ALA A 124 19.18 5.86 15.56
N VAL A 125 18.07 5.15 15.62
CA VAL A 125 16.73 5.71 15.79
C VAL A 125 16.16 5.17 17.08
N ILE A 126 15.68 6.06 17.95
CA ILE A 126 15.16 5.70 19.27
C ILE A 126 13.63 5.68 19.26
N SER A 127 13.04 4.92 20.17
CA SER A 127 11.60 4.96 20.44
C SER A 127 11.29 5.85 21.65
N ALA A 128 10.00 6.06 21.92
CA ALA A 128 9.56 6.75 23.14
C ALA A 128 9.92 5.98 24.43
N HIS A 129 10.20 4.68 24.33
CA HIS A 129 10.54 3.81 25.45
C HIS A 129 12.04 3.73 25.75
N THR A 130 12.87 4.43 24.96
CA THR A 130 14.33 4.44 25.20
C THR A 130 14.64 5.12 26.55
N PRO A 131 15.33 4.43 27.49
CA PRO A 131 15.68 5.02 28.76
C PRO A 131 16.54 6.28 28.59
N LEU A 132 16.20 7.36 29.29
CA LEU A 132 16.93 8.63 29.23
C LEU A 132 18.39 8.49 29.65
N ALA A 133 18.70 7.57 30.57
CA ALA A 133 20.07 7.25 31.00
C ALA A 133 20.98 6.78 29.84
N ASN A 134 20.40 6.24 28.78
CA ASN A 134 21.14 5.79 27.61
C ASN A 134 21.31 6.90 26.56
N ILE A 135 20.76 8.09 26.80
CA ILE A 135 20.80 9.21 25.85
C ILE A 135 21.70 10.29 26.40
N VAL A 136 22.71 10.68 25.64
CA VAL A 136 23.63 11.77 25.95
C VAL A 136 23.42 12.89 24.94
N THR A 137 23.29 14.12 25.43
CA THR A 137 23.19 15.31 24.56
C THR A 137 24.48 16.10 24.66
N SER A 138 25.08 16.41 23.52
CA SER A 138 26.26 17.24 23.40
C SER A 138 26.15 18.14 22.18
N GLN A 139 26.39 19.44 22.33
CA GLN A 139 26.36 20.44 21.23
C GLN A 139 25.10 20.32 20.33
N ASN A 140 23.91 20.25 20.94
CA ASN A 140 22.62 20.04 20.26
C ASN A 140 22.45 18.70 19.51
N ASN A 141 23.44 17.82 19.54
CA ASN A 141 23.33 16.48 19.00
C ASN A 141 23.00 15.48 20.10
N ARG A 142 22.20 14.47 19.77
CA ARG A 142 21.83 13.39 20.68
C ARG A 142 22.57 12.11 20.30
N TYR A 143 23.07 11.42 21.30
CA TYR A 143 23.83 10.17 21.12
C TYR A 143 23.23 9.09 22.00
N LEU A 144 23.18 7.87 21.46
CA LEU A 144 22.86 6.67 22.21
C LEU A 144 24.15 6.06 22.75
N LYS A 145 24.21 5.81 24.07
CA LYS A 145 25.29 5.04 24.68
C LYS A 145 25.06 3.56 24.42
N TYR A 146 25.90 2.94 23.61
CA TYR A 146 25.79 1.55 23.21
C TYR A 146 27.17 0.87 23.29
N GLU A 147 27.28 -0.21 24.06
CA GLU A 147 28.54 -0.96 24.25
C GLU A 147 29.78 -0.08 24.54
N GLY A 148 29.62 0.95 25.36
CA GLY A 148 30.69 1.89 25.70
C GLY A 148 31.02 2.94 24.63
N GLN A 149 30.28 3.00 23.54
CA GLN A 149 30.44 3.97 22.45
C GLN A 149 29.23 4.88 22.35
N TYR A 150 29.39 6.02 21.67
CA TYR A 150 28.34 6.98 21.42
C TYR A 150 27.89 6.91 19.93
N ILE A 151 26.65 6.49 19.70
CA ILE A 151 26.07 6.37 18.36
C ILE A 151 25.14 7.55 18.12
N SER A 152 25.30 8.24 16.98
CA SER A 152 24.49 9.40 16.63
C SER A 152 23.02 9.01 16.42
N ILE A 153 22.11 9.69 17.13
CA ILE A 153 20.67 9.53 17.00
C ILE A 153 20.20 10.45 15.87
N ILE A 154 19.63 9.88 14.81
CA ILE A 154 19.11 10.61 13.64
C ILE A 154 17.60 10.79 13.65
N GLY A 155 16.90 10.12 14.56
CA GLY A 155 15.47 10.25 14.69
C GLY A 155 14.90 9.59 15.93
N GLN A 156 13.66 10.00 16.24
CA GLN A 156 12.87 9.42 17.30
C GLN A 156 11.52 8.99 16.74
N LEU A 157 11.14 7.73 16.94
CA LEU A 157 9.85 7.22 16.52
C LEU A 157 8.73 7.85 17.37
N LYS A 158 7.63 8.16 16.70
CA LYS A 158 6.40 8.56 17.37
C LYS A 158 5.86 7.37 18.17
N ALA A 159 5.46 7.62 19.43
CA ALA A 159 4.76 6.62 20.21
C ALA A 159 3.49 6.17 19.47
N ASN A 160 3.29 4.87 19.35
CA ASN A 160 2.11 4.31 18.75
C ASN A 160 1.26 3.70 19.85
N ASP A 161 0.30 4.47 20.37
CA ASP A 161 -0.59 4.04 21.45
C ASP A 161 -1.48 2.85 21.07
N GLN A 162 -1.61 2.57 19.76
CA GLN A 162 -2.40 1.44 19.25
C GLN A 162 -1.57 0.17 19.06
N SER A 163 -0.24 0.25 19.15
CA SER A 163 0.61 -0.94 19.02
C SER A 163 0.69 -1.66 20.36
N GLU A 164 0.02 -2.79 20.48
CA GLU A 164 0.20 -3.72 21.60
C GLU A 164 1.57 -4.44 21.55
N ILE A 165 2.31 -4.26 20.47
CA ILE A 165 3.68 -4.73 20.35
C ILE A 165 4.55 -3.66 20.98
N GLN A 166 5.15 -3.99 22.12
CA GLN A 166 6.16 -3.15 22.75
C GLN A 166 7.22 -2.79 21.72
N GLN A 167 7.31 -1.50 21.39
CA GLN A 167 8.35 -1.02 20.49
C GLN A 167 9.70 -1.23 21.19
N SER A 168 10.65 -1.82 20.47
CA SER A 168 12.03 -1.88 20.96
C SER A 168 12.55 -0.48 21.26
N ALA A 169 13.39 -0.36 22.26
CA ALA A 169 13.85 0.94 22.73
C ALA A 169 14.69 1.67 21.67
N TYR A 170 15.50 0.93 20.89
CA TYR A 170 16.34 1.53 19.86
C TYR A 170 16.58 0.62 18.66
N TYR A 171 16.76 1.25 17.52
CA TYR A 171 17.06 0.64 16.23
C TYR A 171 18.42 1.13 15.77
N LEU A 172 19.30 0.22 15.36
CA LEU A 172 20.65 0.54 14.90
C LEU A 172 20.82 0.09 13.45
N THR A 173 21.53 0.88 12.65
CA THR A 173 21.95 0.43 11.30
C THR A 173 22.96 -0.69 11.41
N THR A 174 22.85 -1.67 10.51
CA THR A 174 23.85 -2.75 10.37
C THR A 174 24.16 -3.00 8.90
N GLY A 175 25.35 -3.56 8.63
CA GLY A 175 25.83 -3.82 7.28
C GLY A 175 27.33 -4.04 7.26
N ILE A 176 28.05 -3.07 6.73
CA ILE A 176 29.52 -3.05 6.72
C ILE A 176 30.13 -2.43 8.00
N GLN A 177 29.29 -1.82 8.84
CA GLN A 177 29.69 -1.21 10.12
C GLN A 177 30.42 -2.20 11.00
N GLN A 178 31.51 -1.77 11.62
CA GLN A 178 32.31 -2.66 12.49
C GLN A 178 31.58 -3.04 13.78
N GLN A 179 30.85 -2.10 14.36
CA GLN A 179 30.13 -2.26 15.63
C GLN A 179 29.02 -3.31 15.57
N THR A 180 28.19 -3.26 14.52
CA THR A 180 26.99 -4.10 14.42
C THR A 180 27.17 -5.26 13.42
N GLY A 181 27.88 -5.04 12.31
CA GLY A 181 28.06 -6.04 11.24
C GLY A 181 28.95 -7.22 11.59
N ASN A 182 29.77 -7.10 12.64
CA ASN A 182 30.64 -8.17 13.12
C ASN A 182 29.98 -9.09 14.16
N ASN A 183 28.77 -8.76 14.62
CA ASN A 183 28.04 -9.57 15.59
C ASN A 183 27.66 -10.93 14.99
N ASN A 184 27.55 -11.95 15.86
CA ASN A 184 27.21 -13.29 15.45
C ASN A 184 25.69 -13.46 15.27
N LEU A 185 25.26 -14.01 14.13
CA LEU A 185 23.85 -14.22 13.80
C LEU A 185 23.08 -15.14 14.75
N ASN A 186 23.77 -16.08 15.43
CA ASN A 186 23.14 -16.96 16.41
C ASN A 186 22.56 -16.21 17.62
N ASN A 187 23.01 -14.99 17.86
CA ASN A 187 22.52 -14.14 18.95
C ASN A 187 21.22 -13.41 18.59
N TYR A 188 20.77 -13.56 17.35
CA TYR A 188 19.62 -12.82 16.84
C TYR A 188 18.54 -13.76 16.28
N LYS A 189 17.29 -13.32 16.41
CA LYS A 189 16.16 -13.78 15.61
C LYS A 189 16.15 -12.92 14.35
N ILE A 190 16.28 -13.56 13.18
CA ILE A 190 16.40 -12.87 11.90
C ILE A 190 15.02 -12.79 11.27
N ILE A 191 14.60 -11.60 10.92
CA ILE A 191 13.36 -11.31 10.20
C ILE A 191 13.77 -10.72 8.85
N ILE A 192 13.31 -11.33 7.74
CA ILE A 192 13.59 -10.84 6.39
C ILE A 192 12.28 -10.63 5.65
N ASP A 193 12.06 -9.41 5.26
CA ASP A 193 10.92 -8.97 4.45
C ASP A 193 11.32 -8.82 2.99
N GLY A 194 10.36 -9.05 2.06
CA GLY A 194 10.57 -8.92 0.62
C GLY A 194 11.10 -10.16 -0.11
N LEU A 195 11.30 -11.30 0.59
CA LEU A 195 11.70 -12.55 -0.04
C LEU A 195 10.51 -13.24 -0.74
N ASN A 196 10.78 -13.88 -1.88
CA ASN A 196 9.87 -14.87 -2.44
C ASN A 196 10.17 -16.28 -1.90
N LYS A 197 9.26 -17.25 -2.14
CA LYS A 197 9.39 -18.63 -1.62
C LYS A 197 10.70 -19.32 -2.03
N LYS A 198 11.18 -19.08 -3.27
CA LYS A 198 12.44 -19.67 -3.76
C LYS A 198 13.65 -19.07 -3.06
N GLN A 199 13.66 -17.74 -2.91
CA GLN A 199 14.72 -17.01 -2.20
C GLN A 199 14.75 -17.41 -0.72
N ALA A 200 13.59 -17.50 -0.05
CA ALA A 200 13.50 -17.92 1.33
C ALA A 200 14.11 -19.31 1.60
N LYS A 201 13.88 -20.27 0.69
CA LYS A 201 14.55 -21.59 0.78
C LYS A 201 16.07 -21.48 0.66
N LYS A 202 16.58 -20.69 -0.33
CA LYS A 202 18.03 -20.50 -0.51
C LYS A 202 18.68 -19.85 0.70
N VAL A 203 18.04 -18.83 1.28
CA VAL A 203 18.49 -18.18 2.51
C VAL A 203 18.48 -19.17 3.69
N GLY A 204 17.43 -20.00 3.78
CA GLY A 204 17.35 -21.05 4.80
C GLY A 204 18.50 -22.06 4.71
N HIS A 205 18.87 -22.48 3.50
CA HIS A 205 20.05 -23.36 3.28
C HIS A 205 21.35 -22.64 3.68
N PHE A 206 21.52 -21.38 3.30
CA PHE A 206 22.71 -20.59 3.67
C PHE A 206 22.84 -20.45 5.19
N LEU A 207 21.73 -20.18 5.89
CA LEU A 207 21.69 -20.03 7.34
C LEU A 207 21.65 -21.36 8.10
N LYS A 208 21.51 -22.50 7.42
CA LYS A 208 21.19 -23.79 8.02
C LYS A 208 20.01 -23.71 8.99
N ALA A 209 19.00 -22.96 8.63
CA ALA A 209 17.82 -22.69 9.44
C ALA A 209 16.54 -22.81 8.62
N LYS A 210 15.46 -23.32 9.24
CA LYS A 210 14.16 -23.40 8.61
C LYS A 210 13.56 -22.01 8.43
N ALA A 211 13.06 -21.70 7.24
CA ALA A 211 12.29 -20.50 6.99
C ALA A 211 10.88 -20.66 7.56
N ILE A 212 10.48 -19.80 8.48
CA ILE A 212 9.12 -19.73 9.05
C ILE A 212 8.44 -18.52 8.43
N TRP A 213 7.39 -18.77 7.65
CA TRP A 213 6.58 -17.69 7.09
C TRP A 213 5.60 -17.19 8.14
N VAL A 214 5.60 -15.87 8.34
CA VAL A 214 4.65 -15.17 9.20
C VAL A 214 3.75 -14.33 8.31
N ASN A 215 2.46 -14.58 8.37
CA ASN A 215 1.43 -13.75 7.74
C ASN A 215 0.86 -12.80 8.80
N PHE A 216 1.56 -11.68 9.00
CA PHE A 216 1.17 -10.69 10.01
C PHE A 216 -0.20 -10.08 9.73
N ALA A 217 -0.53 -9.84 8.43
CA ALA A 217 -1.83 -9.31 8.06
C ALA A 217 -2.99 -10.23 8.48
N GLN A 218 -2.81 -11.54 8.40
CA GLN A 218 -3.84 -12.48 8.85
C GLN A 218 -4.04 -12.39 10.36
N THR A 219 -2.96 -12.39 11.13
CA THR A 219 -3.01 -12.27 12.59
C THR A 219 -3.62 -10.94 13.02
N TYR A 220 -3.20 -9.84 12.37
CA TYR A 220 -3.74 -8.50 12.59
C TYR A 220 -5.25 -8.44 12.33
N ASN A 221 -5.68 -8.96 11.17
CA ASN A 221 -7.10 -8.98 10.78
C ASN A 221 -7.97 -9.82 11.74
N LEU A 222 -7.45 -10.96 12.19
CA LEU A 222 -8.14 -11.80 13.18
C LEU A 222 -8.31 -11.06 14.51
N LYS A 223 -7.25 -10.41 15.00
CA LYS A 223 -7.26 -9.68 16.26
C LYS A 223 -8.23 -8.50 16.24
N HIS A 224 -8.23 -7.72 15.16
CA HIS A 224 -9.11 -6.57 14.99
C HIS A 224 -10.47 -6.90 14.38
N ARG A 225 -10.83 -8.18 14.24
CA ARG A 225 -12.09 -8.66 13.62
C ARG A 225 -12.37 -8.06 12.24
N ILE A 226 -11.33 -7.79 11.48
CA ILE A 226 -11.42 -7.21 10.14
C ILE A 226 -11.67 -8.32 9.15
N ASN A 227 -12.75 -8.21 8.38
CA ASN A 227 -13.05 -9.15 7.30
C ASN A 227 -12.67 -8.53 5.93
N PRO A 228 -11.49 -8.82 5.37
CA PRO A 228 -11.04 -8.25 4.11
C PRO A 228 -11.90 -8.70 2.92
N THR A 229 -12.52 -9.89 3.01
CA THR A 229 -13.36 -10.44 1.94
C THR A 229 -14.63 -9.61 1.74
N LYS A 230 -15.29 -9.17 2.82
CA LYS A 230 -16.51 -8.35 2.71
C LYS A 230 -16.24 -7.04 1.95
N LYS A 231 -15.10 -6.41 2.20
CA LYS A 231 -14.70 -5.16 1.54
C LYS A 231 -14.39 -5.36 0.06
N LEU A 232 -13.71 -6.45 -0.28
CA LEU A 232 -13.43 -6.80 -1.67
C LEU A 232 -14.73 -7.08 -2.44
N VAL A 233 -15.66 -7.84 -1.84
CA VAL A 233 -16.97 -8.13 -2.43
C VAL A 233 -17.76 -6.85 -2.65
N PHE A 234 -17.78 -5.92 -1.68
CA PHE A 234 -18.44 -4.63 -1.86
C PHE A 234 -17.84 -3.82 -3.02
N GLY A 235 -16.53 -3.77 -3.15
CA GLY A 235 -15.87 -3.11 -4.30
C GLY A 235 -16.26 -3.73 -5.64
N ILE A 236 -16.33 -5.07 -5.73
CA ILE A 236 -16.78 -5.79 -6.94
C ILE A 236 -18.25 -5.45 -7.25
N ILE A 237 -19.11 -5.42 -6.24
CA ILE A 237 -20.52 -5.04 -6.41
C ILE A 237 -20.61 -3.62 -6.99
N CYS A 238 -19.86 -2.65 -6.46
CA CYS A 238 -19.83 -1.29 -7.02
C CYS A 238 -19.44 -1.27 -8.50
N ILE A 239 -18.44 -2.05 -8.91
CA ILE A 239 -18.01 -2.14 -10.33
C ILE A 239 -19.13 -2.74 -11.20
N LEU A 240 -19.74 -3.82 -10.76
CA LEU A 240 -20.84 -4.45 -11.48
C LEU A 240 -22.06 -3.49 -11.61
N PHE A 241 -22.32 -2.71 -10.56
CA PHE A 241 -23.35 -1.68 -10.60
C PHE A 241 -23.05 -0.60 -11.63
N ILE A 242 -21.80 -0.08 -11.69
CA ILE A 242 -21.38 0.91 -12.68
C ILE A 242 -21.63 0.38 -14.10
N TRP A 243 -21.21 -0.85 -14.40
CA TRP A 243 -21.36 -1.46 -15.72
C TRP A 243 -22.82 -1.78 -16.04
N GLY A 244 -23.58 -2.33 -15.08
CA GLY A 244 -24.98 -2.66 -15.24
C GLY A 244 -25.86 -1.43 -15.51
N ILE A 245 -25.65 -0.36 -14.75
CA ILE A 245 -26.37 0.90 -14.94
C ILE A 245 -26.01 1.55 -16.28
N SER A 246 -24.74 1.49 -16.68
CA SER A 246 -24.31 2.01 -17.98
C SER A 246 -24.96 1.25 -19.15
N ALA A 247 -25.05 -0.07 -19.03
CA ALA A 247 -25.79 -0.90 -19.97
C ALA A 247 -27.29 -0.54 -20.02
N MET A 248 -27.90 -0.28 -18.85
CA MET A 248 -29.30 0.13 -18.74
C MET A 248 -29.55 1.50 -19.36
N ILE A 249 -28.65 2.46 -19.17
CA ILE A 249 -28.72 3.78 -19.82
C ILE A 249 -28.61 3.62 -21.34
N ALA A 250 -27.65 2.82 -21.82
CA ALA A 250 -27.47 2.55 -23.25
C ALA A 250 -28.73 1.89 -23.84
N TYR A 251 -29.32 0.94 -23.12
CA TYR A 251 -30.55 0.25 -23.57
C TYR A 251 -31.73 1.20 -23.64
N ASN A 252 -31.87 2.15 -22.72
CA ASN A 252 -32.94 3.13 -22.67
C ASN A 252 -32.69 4.37 -23.57
N CYS A 253 -31.49 4.46 -24.17
CA CYS A 253 -31.20 5.55 -25.07
C CYS A 253 -32.02 5.43 -26.36
N ASN A 254 -32.97 6.35 -26.58
CA ASN A 254 -33.79 6.40 -27.77
C ASN A 254 -32.99 6.93 -28.98
N VAL A 255 -32.18 6.07 -29.56
CA VAL A 255 -31.57 6.34 -30.87
C VAL A 255 -32.64 6.05 -31.93
N ASN A 256 -33.18 7.09 -32.59
CA ASN A 256 -34.22 6.95 -33.65
C ASN A 256 -33.56 6.36 -34.89
N ARG A 257 -33.45 5.02 -34.95
CA ARG A 257 -32.72 4.29 -36.00
C ARG A 257 -33.41 4.36 -37.39
N ARG A 258 -34.68 4.75 -37.46
CA ARG A 258 -35.30 5.04 -38.76
C ARG A 258 -34.54 6.12 -39.54
N ASN A 259 -33.89 7.04 -38.82
CA ASN A 259 -33.09 8.11 -39.40
C ASN A 259 -31.57 7.81 -39.44
N LEU A 260 -31.11 6.58 -39.03
CA LEU A 260 -29.68 6.23 -39.06
C LEU A 260 -29.09 6.18 -40.48
N ALA A 261 -29.93 5.93 -41.51
CA ALA A 261 -29.55 6.07 -42.91
C ALA A 261 -29.31 7.54 -43.28
N MET A 262 -29.93 8.48 -42.57
CA MET A 262 -29.74 9.92 -42.79
C MET A 262 -28.57 10.43 -41.93
N LYS A 263 -27.80 11.42 -42.43
CA LYS A 263 -26.71 12.10 -41.68
C LYS A 263 -27.13 12.52 -40.25
N LYS A 264 -28.38 12.99 -40.06
CA LYS A 264 -28.94 13.39 -38.76
C LYS A 264 -29.01 12.27 -37.71
N GLY A 265 -29.28 11.02 -38.09
CA GLY A 265 -29.39 9.90 -37.17
C GLY A 265 -28.02 9.44 -36.65
N LYS A 266 -27.00 9.40 -37.53
CA LYS A 266 -25.62 9.11 -37.15
C LYS A 266 -25.06 10.19 -36.22
N HIS A 267 -25.32 11.45 -36.53
CA HIS A 267 -24.89 12.58 -35.70
C HIS A 267 -25.49 12.50 -34.28
N SER A 268 -26.78 12.24 -34.14
CA SER A 268 -27.44 12.10 -32.82
C SER A 268 -26.87 10.94 -32.01
N MET A 269 -26.49 9.82 -32.63
CA MET A 269 -25.86 8.69 -31.96
C MET A 269 -24.47 9.06 -31.41
N ILE A 270 -23.65 9.69 -32.25
CA ILE A 270 -22.30 10.13 -31.84
C ILE A 270 -22.39 11.14 -30.68
N VAL A 271 -23.32 12.10 -30.77
CA VAL A 271 -23.54 13.10 -29.71
C VAL A 271 -23.92 12.43 -28.39
N ASN A 272 -24.82 11.43 -28.39
CA ASN A 272 -25.19 10.71 -27.17
C ASN A 272 -24.00 9.94 -26.56
N ILE A 273 -23.17 9.29 -27.40
CA ILE A 273 -21.95 8.60 -26.96
C ILE A 273 -20.97 9.58 -26.32
N LEU A 274 -20.68 10.69 -26.99
CA LEU A 274 -19.78 11.72 -26.48
C LEU A 274 -20.29 12.33 -25.18
N GLN A 275 -21.56 12.69 -25.08
CA GLN A 275 -22.15 13.26 -23.88
C GLN A 275 -22.02 12.29 -22.67
N PHE A 276 -22.33 11.01 -22.87
CA PHE A 276 -22.20 10.02 -21.81
C PHE A 276 -20.75 9.89 -21.33
N ASN A 277 -19.82 9.75 -22.27
CA ASN A 277 -18.40 9.57 -21.95
C ASN A 277 -17.80 10.83 -21.29
N ILE A 278 -18.13 12.03 -21.77
CA ILE A 278 -17.69 13.29 -21.17
C ILE A 278 -18.22 13.44 -19.74
N ILE A 279 -19.49 13.18 -19.49
CA ILE A 279 -20.09 13.28 -18.15
C ILE A 279 -19.40 12.30 -17.19
N ASN A 280 -19.21 11.05 -17.59
CA ASN A 280 -18.52 10.06 -16.75
C ASN A 280 -17.05 10.43 -16.50
N PHE A 281 -16.35 10.93 -17.51
CA PHE A 281 -14.97 11.40 -17.34
C PHE A 281 -14.88 12.54 -16.34
N ILE A 282 -15.75 13.55 -16.46
CA ILE A 282 -15.81 14.67 -15.50
C ILE A 282 -16.11 14.17 -14.10
N MET A 283 -17.06 13.24 -13.93
CA MET A 283 -17.37 12.65 -12.63
C MET A 283 -16.16 11.94 -12.01
N ILE A 284 -15.41 11.16 -12.78
CA ILE A 284 -14.20 10.48 -12.32
C ILE A 284 -13.14 11.50 -11.91
N CYS A 285 -12.95 12.57 -12.69
CA CYS A 285 -12.03 13.65 -12.31
C CYS A 285 -12.44 14.30 -10.99
N ILE A 286 -13.71 14.64 -10.83
CA ILE A 286 -14.25 15.23 -9.60
C ILE A 286 -13.96 14.31 -8.39
N ILE A 287 -14.28 13.01 -8.52
CA ILE A 287 -14.06 12.04 -7.46
C ILE A 287 -12.57 11.91 -7.14
N TYR A 288 -11.72 11.81 -8.17
CA TYR A 288 -10.28 11.68 -7.99
C TYR A 288 -9.63 12.85 -7.26
N PHE A 289 -10.12 14.08 -7.47
CA PHE A 289 -9.58 15.26 -6.79
C PHE A 289 -10.20 15.49 -5.41
N ILE A 290 -11.52 15.27 -5.25
CA ILE A 290 -12.21 15.57 -3.98
C ILE A 290 -11.98 14.47 -2.94
N VAL A 291 -12.01 13.21 -3.34
CA VAL A 291 -11.96 12.10 -2.38
C VAL A 291 -10.65 12.03 -1.58
N PRO A 292 -9.46 12.32 -2.15
CA PRO A 292 -8.23 12.38 -1.35
C PRO A 292 -8.17 13.51 -0.31
N MET A 293 -9.04 14.52 -0.42
CA MET A 293 -9.15 15.58 0.60
C MET A 293 -9.89 15.10 1.85
N VAL A 294 -10.75 14.09 1.70
CA VAL A 294 -11.59 13.57 2.78
C VAL A 294 -11.05 12.24 3.31
N TRP A 295 -10.48 11.41 2.44
CA TRP A 295 -10.04 10.06 2.77
C TRP A 295 -8.57 9.83 2.43
N PHE A 296 -7.93 8.96 3.21
CA PHE A 296 -6.52 8.63 3.05
C PHE A 296 -6.24 7.75 1.83
N TYR A 297 -5.24 8.14 1.03
CA TYR A 297 -4.67 7.33 -0.04
C TYR A 297 -3.15 7.30 0.03
N SER A 298 -2.58 6.12 0.20
CA SER A 298 -1.12 5.92 0.16
C SER A 298 -0.58 5.85 -1.27
N ASN A 299 -1.43 5.50 -2.25
CA ASN A 299 -1.06 5.33 -3.66
C ASN A 299 -2.15 5.84 -4.60
N SER A 300 -2.18 7.15 -4.84
CA SER A 300 -3.14 7.80 -5.73
C SER A 300 -3.02 7.32 -7.19
N SER A 301 -1.82 7.03 -7.66
CA SER A 301 -1.59 6.55 -9.02
C SER A 301 -2.26 5.20 -9.29
N ALA A 302 -2.28 4.28 -8.32
CA ALA A 302 -2.98 3.01 -8.46
C ALA A 302 -4.50 3.19 -8.55
N VAL A 303 -5.05 4.16 -7.79
CA VAL A 303 -6.48 4.50 -7.82
C VAL A 303 -6.86 5.07 -9.20
N LEU A 304 -6.04 5.98 -9.73
CA LEU A 304 -6.26 6.56 -11.05
C LEU A 304 -6.26 5.49 -12.15
N LYS A 305 -5.28 4.59 -12.14
CA LYS A 305 -5.21 3.48 -13.11
C LYS A 305 -6.45 2.59 -13.07
N LEU A 306 -6.95 2.29 -11.86
CA LEU A 306 -8.18 1.50 -11.71
C LEU A 306 -9.41 2.25 -12.24
N PHE A 307 -9.54 3.54 -11.96
CA PHE A 307 -10.65 4.34 -12.47
C PHE A 307 -10.64 4.45 -13.98
N ILE A 308 -9.47 4.66 -14.59
CA ILE A 308 -9.32 4.66 -16.06
C ILE A 308 -9.71 3.29 -16.63
N PHE A 309 -9.27 2.20 -16.03
CA PHE A 309 -9.63 0.85 -16.48
C PHE A 309 -11.14 0.60 -16.44
N ILE A 310 -11.80 0.97 -15.33
CA ILE A 310 -13.27 0.84 -15.20
C ILE A 310 -13.99 1.71 -16.23
N PHE A 311 -13.51 2.93 -16.45
CA PHE A 311 -14.07 3.85 -17.44
C PHE A 311 -13.98 3.31 -18.86
N ILE A 312 -12.85 2.74 -19.26
CA ILE A 312 -12.68 2.14 -20.59
C ILE A 312 -13.69 1.01 -20.82
N ILE A 313 -13.85 0.11 -19.84
CA ILE A 313 -14.82 -0.99 -19.94
C ILE A 313 -16.24 -0.46 -19.93
N GLN A 314 -16.55 0.52 -19.10
CA GLN A 314 -17.85 1.17 -19.03
C GLN A 314 -18.23 1.80 -20.37
N SER A 315 -17.31 2.53 -20.99
CA SER A 315 -17.50 3.14 -22.30
C SER A 315 -17.70 2.08 -23.38
N ALA A 316 -16.87 1.04 -23.38
CA ALA A 316 -17.02 -0.07 -24.34
C ALA A 316 -18.37 -0.78 -24.23
N ILE A 317 -18.89 -1.01 -23.02
CA ILE A 317 -20.22 -1.60 -22.80
C ILE A 317 -21.31 -0.66 -23.34
N TYR A 318 -21.24 0.63 -22.99
CA TYR A 318 -22.22 1.61 -23.42
C TYR A 318 -22.25 1.73 -24.95
N ASP A 319 -21.11 1.93 -25.57
CA ASP A 319 -20.97 2.10 -27.03
C ASP A 319 -21.35 0.82 -27.76
N GLY A 320 -20.89 -0.35 -27.27
CA GLY A 320 -21.23 -1.65 -27.85
C GLY A 320 -22.72 -1.92 -27.89
N ILE A 321 -23.46 -1.62 -26.82
CA ILE A 321 -24.92 -1.79 -26.77
C ILE A 321 -25.61 -0.84 -27.77
N ILE A 322 -25.14 0.39 -27.88
CA ILE A 322 -25.70 1.35 -28.84
C ILE A 322 -25.46 0.88 -30.27
N PHE A 323 -24.30 0.30 -30.60
CA PHE A 323 -23.97 -0.18 -31.94
C PHE A 323 -24.70 -1.48 -32.32
N VAL A 324 -24.74 -2.46 -31.37
CA VAL A 324 -25.24 -3.83 -31.66
C VAL A 324 -26.75 -3.95 -31.57
N ARG A 325 -27.46 -3.02 -30.93
CA ARG A 325 -28.91 -3.12 -30.70
C ARG A 325 -29.68 -3.43 -31.97
N PRO A 326 -30.42 -4.57 -32.08
CA PRO A 326 -31.15 -4.94 -33.28
C PRO A 326 -32.29 -3.95 -33.56
N LYS A 327 -32.62 -3.77 -34.86
CA LYS A 327 -33.79 -2.99 -35.29
C LYS A 327 -35.03 -3.58 -34.61
N ARG A 328 -35.66 -2.87 -33.68
CA ARG A 328 -37.02 -3.22 -33.27
C ARG A 328 -37.91 -3.15 -34.52
N ARG A 329 -38.37 -4.30 -35.03
CA ARG A 329 -39.48 -4.37 -35.95
C ARG A 329 -40.68 -3.81 -35.19
N GLN A 330 -41.22 -2.68 -35.67
CA GLN A 330 -42.58 -2.25 -35.34
C GLN A 330 -43.51 -2.87 -36.32
#